data_93cd62d8156509f86486346726d260c0
#
_entry.id   93cd62d8156509f86486346726d260c0
#
_cell.length_a   1.000
_cell.length_b   1.000
_cell.length_c   1.000
_cell.angle_alpha   90.00
_cell.angle_beta   90.00
_cell.angle_gamma   90.00
#
_symmetry.space_group_name_H-M   'P 1'
#
loop_
_entity.id
_entity.type
_entity.pdbx_description
1 polymer ?
#
loop_
_entity_poly.entity_id
_entity_poly.type
_entity_poly.pdbx_seq_one_letter_code
_entity_poly.pdbx_strand_id
1 'polypeptide(L)'
;MIYLHPTDMQEKKQRSKLGSLFAVSGGPILFFCILWINPLHLEPLACKVLAIASLMIYWWISEALPMPVVALIPLVLFPLMGISKISEAAVPYSNEVIFLFMGGFMIGLGIEKWNLHKRIALSIVQFTGTGGNRIILGFILATGFISMWLSNTATTMMMYPIAMSVITVVHARNGNDQKLRNFALCIMLSIAYASNFGGIATIIGTPPNVAYASFIAKKFDFDISFFSWMVVCFPVTVLLLLSLQLVLTSMFPNGLKSDTSMHAMVKEELVALGPMTVPEKRVMYIFLTTALLWIFRDLINKQDLFRLDDNMIAVLGAILMFAFPAGSKENPTLRILEWKDTSKMAWGILLLFGGGIALANALEKAGLISMLGNWLAGFSGGSLALLILVIAILSIFISEVMSNVAQVIVFAPVVTGIADAIQIDPLLLGIPMTLAASCASMMPMGTPPNAIVFSSGHIKLKDMLKAGFIMNIISILLIFLATYFLLPLAMAVIGQR
;
A
#
# COMPACT_ATOMS: atom_id res chain seq x y z
N MET A 1 10.20 -18.84 28.03
CA MET A 1 10.13 -19.96 27.05
C MET A 1 9.12 -20.98 27.56
N ILE A 2 7.91 -21.00 27.00
CA ILE A 2 6.92 -22.04 27.33
C ILE A 2 7.22 -23.19 26.39
N TYR A 3 7.75 -24.30 26.93
CA TYR A 3 7.95 -25.56 26.20
C TYR A 3 6.57 -26.15 25.86
N LEU A 4 6.14 -26.02 24.61
CA LEU A 4 5.00 -26.76 24.10
C LEU A 4 5.39 -28.25 23.98
N HIS A 5 4.49 -29.12 24.45
CA HIS A 5 4.67 -30.57 24.42
C HIS A 5 4.83 -31.06 22.96
N PRO A 6 5.68 -32.06 22.65
CA PRO A 6 5.88 -32.55 21.28
C PRO A 6 4.61 -33.00 20.58
N THR A 7 3.61 -33.48 21.32
CA THR A 7 2.27 -33.86 20.82
C THR A 7 1.48 -32.66 20.31
N ASP A 8 1.54 -31.49 20.97
CA ASP A 8 0.83 -30.27 20.54
C ASP A 8 1.44 -29.67 19.27
N MET A 9 2.74 -29.86 19.06
CA MET A 9 3.43 -29.47 17.83
C MET A 9 3.08 -30.38 16.66
N GLN A 10 2.87 -31.67 16.88
CA GLN A 10 2.46 -32.63 15.85
C GLN A 10 0.97 -32.42 15.45
N GLU A 11 0.06 -32.22 16.40
CA GLU A 11 -1.33 -31.90 16.11
C GLU A 11 -1.49 -30.56 15.38
N LYS A 12 -0.75 -29.52 15.78
CA LYS A 12 -0.73 -28.22 15.10
C LYS A 12 -0.17 -28.34 13.67
N LYS A 13 0.84 -29.20 13.46
CA LYS A 13 1.45 -29.48 12.15
C LYS A 13 0.50 -30.30 11.24
N GLN A 14 -0.32 -31.17 11.82
CA GLN A 14 -1.28 -32.00 11.08
C GLN A 14 -2.55 -31.20 10.73
N ARG A 15 -3.06 -30.37 11.63
CA ARG A 15 -4.13 -29.39 11.36
C ARG A 15 -3.71 -28.36 10.31
N SER A 16 -2.44 -27.93 10.31
CA SER A 16 -1.93 -27.00 9.29
C SER A 16 -1.83 -27.66 7.90
N LYS A 17 -1.53 -28.97 7.80
CA LYS A 17 -1.49 -29.70 6.53
C LYS A 17 -2.88 -29.91 5.93
N LEU A 18 -3.87 -30.28 6.73
CA LEU A 18 -5.26 -30.44 6.26
C LEU A 18 -5.86 -29.08 5.84
N GLY A 19 -5.65 -28.03 6.64
CA GLY A 19 -6.09 -26.67 6.32
C GLY A 19 -5.48 -26.15 5.02
N SER A 20 -4.20 -26.42 4.78
CA SER A 20 -3.49 -26.05 3.57
C SER A 20 -4.01 -26.82 2.33
N LEU A 21 -4.35 -28.10 2.48
CA LEU A 21 -4.94 -28.91 1.40
C LEU A 21 -6.33 -28.40 1.02
N PHE A 22 -7.18 -28.06 1.99
CA PHE A 22 -8.49 -27.48 1.75
C PHE A 22 -8.38 -26.08 1.13
N ALA A 23 -7.43 -25.27 1.56
CA ALA A 23 -7.20 -23.95 0.97
C ALA A 23 -6.76 -24.05 -0.51
N VAL A 24 -5.90 -24.99 -0.85
CA VAL A 24 -5.45 -25.17 -2.25
C VAL A 24 -6.55 -25.80 -3.12
N SER A 25 -7.27 -26.81 -2.62
CA SER A 25 -8.30 -27.54 -3.40
C SER A 25 -9.60 -26.75 -3.59
N GLY A 26 -9.94 -25.84 -2.68
CA GLY A 26 -11.18 -25.06 -2.73
C GLY A 26 -11.31 -24.19 -4.00
N GLY A 27 -10.22 -23.61 -4.45
CA GLY A 27 -10.20 -22.84 -5.71
C GLY A 27 -10.60 -23.67 -6.94
N PRO A 28 -9.90 -24.80 -7.25
CA PRO A 28 -10.27 -25.70 -8.32
C PRO A 28 -11.69 -26.25 -8.20
N ILE A 29 -12.14 -26.59 -7.00
CA ILE A 29 -13.52 -27.05 -6.78
C ILE A 29 -14.51 -25.96 -7.20
N LEU A 30 -14.32 -24.73 -6.75
CA LEU A 30 -15.17 -23.59 -7.11
C LEU A 30 -15.16 -23.33 -8.62
N PHE A 31 -13.98 -23.40 -9.24
CA PHE A 31 -13.81 -23.27 -10.68
C PHE A 31 -14.64 -24.28 -11.47
N PHE A 32 -14.52 -25.58 -11.14
CA PHE A 32 -15.27 -26.64 -11.84
C PHE A 32 -16.77 -26.58 -11.52
N CYS A 33 -17.16 -26.22 -10.28
CA CYS A 33 -18.56 -26.04 -9.93
C CYS A 33 -19.22 -24.96 -10.79
N ILE A 34 -18.58 -23.79 -10.94
CA ILE A 34 -19.12 -22.72 -11.77
C ILE A 34 -19.19 -23.13 -13.23
N LEU A 35 -18.16 -23.83 -13.74
CA LEU A 35 -18.06 -24.21 -15.13
C LEU A 35 -19.15 -25.25 -15.52
N TRP A 36 -19.44 -26.21 -14.64
CA TRP A 36 -20.38 -27.29 -14.93
C TRP A 36 -21.82 -26.97 -14.56
N ILE A 37 -22.04 -26.28 -13.44
CA ILE A 37 -23.39 -25.98 -12.95
C ILE A 37 -23.95 -24.74 -13.62
N ASN A 38 -23.07 -23.76 -13.97
CA ASN A 38 -23.44 -22.45 -14.50
C ASN A 38 -24.64 -21.83 -13.74
N PRO A 39 -24.51 -21.57 -12.42
CA PRO A 39 -25.62 -21.26 -11.52
C PRO A 39 -26.35 -19.96 -11.89
N LEU A 40 -25.72 -19.10 -12.69
CA LEU A 40 -26.28 -17.82 -13.14
C LEU A 40 -26.78 -17.87 -14.59
N HIS A 41 -26.77 -19.06 -15.23
CA HIS A 41 -27.16 -19.26 -16.63
C HIS A 41 -26.47 -18.29 -17.59
N LEU A 42 -25.17 -18.04 -17.36
CA LEU A 42 -24.35 -17.12 -18.14
C LEU A 42 -24.02 -17.71 -19.52
N GLU A 43 -23.72 -16.82 -20.46
CA GLU A 43 -23.15 -17.22 -21.75
C GLU A 43 -21.80 -17.94 -21.56
N PRO A 44 -21.40 -18.83 -22.49
CA PRO A 44 -20.21 -19.65 -22.32
C PRO A 44 -18.91 -18.88 -22.00
N LEU A 45 -18.72 -17.70 -22.62
CA LEU A 45 -17.56 -16.85 -22.36
C LEU A 45 -17.59 -16.29 -20.93
N ALA A 46 -18.73 -15.74 -20.52
CA ALA A 46 -18.92 -15.17 -19.20
C ALA A 46 -18.78 -16.23 -18.09
N CYS A 47 -19.32 -17.43 -18.30
CA CYS A 47 -19.18 -18.55 -17.37
C CYS A 47 -17.71 -18.97 -17.18
N LYS A 48 -16.93 -19.10 -18.27
CA LYS A 48 -15.50 -19.42 -18.21
C LYS A 48 -14.70 -18.35 -17.47
N VAL A 49 -14.94 -17.08 -17.78
CA VAL A 49 -14.26 -15.94 -17.13
C VAL A 49 -14.62 -15.88 -15.65
N LEU A 50 -15.90 -16.06 -15.28
CA LEU A 50 -16.32 -16.08 -13.89
C LEU A 50 -15.70 -17.26 -13.11
N ALA A 51 -15.58 -18.42 -13.73
CA ALA A 51 -14.93 -19.58 -13.11
C ALA A 51 -13.44 -19.28 -12.79
N ILE A 52 -12.70 -18.70 -13.74
CA ILE A 52 -11.29 -18.32 -13.53
C ILE A 52 -11.19 -17.20 -12.50
N ALA A 53 -12.05 -16.19 -12.56
CA ALA A 53 -12.08 -15.11 -11.56
C ALA A 53 -12.30 -15.68 -10.15
N SER A 54 -13.25 -16.58 -9.99
CA SER A 54 -13.56 -17.20 -8.70
C SER A 54 -12.38 -18.03 -8.15
N LEU A 55 -11.68 -18.77 -9.01
CA LEU A 55 -10.44 -19.47 -8.66
C LEU A 55 -9.38 -18.50 -8.14
N MET A 56 -9.10 -17.44 -8.90
CA MET A 56 -8.07 -16.46 -8.53
C MET A 56 -8.44 -15.71 -7.25
N ILE A 57 -9.68 -15.22 -7.14
CA ILE A 57 -10.19 -14.49 -5.97
C ILE A 57 -10.14 -15.40 -4.73
N TYR A 58 -10.58 -16.66 -4.85
CA TYR A 58 -10.53 -17.60 -3.74
C TYR A 58 -9.08 -17.82 -3.24
N TRP A 59 -8.13 -18.03 -4.15
CA TRP A 59 -6.74 -18.20 -3.76
C TRP A 59 -6.06 -16.91 -3.24
N TRP A 60 -6.49 -15.72 -3.70
CA TRP A 60 -6.05 -14.46 -3.12
C TRP A 60 -6.60 -14.22 -1.72
N ILE A 61 -7.87 -14.55 -1.46
CA ILE A 61 -8.49 -14.41 -0.13
C ILE A 61 -7.96 -15.44 0.86
N SER A 62 -7.84 -16.71 0.43
CA SER A 62 -7.36 -17.78 1.30
C SER A 62 -5.84 -17.82 1.49
N GLU A 63 -5.10 -16.99 0.73
CA GLU A 63 -3.62 -17.01 0.67
C GLU A 63 -3.04 -18.42 0.42
N ALA A 64 -3.81 -19.28 -0.25
CA ALA A 64 -3.45 -20.67 -0.52
C ALA A 64 -2.17 -20.81 -1.35
N LEU A 65 -1.94 -19.85 -2.24
CA LEU A 65 -0.73 -19.69 -3.05
C LEU A 65 -0.22 -18.25 -2.94
N PRO A 66 1.09 -18.01 -3.14
CA PRO A 66 1.62 -16.66 -3.23
C PRO A 66 0.87 -15.85 -4.29
N MET A 67 0.44 -14.63 -3.94
CA MET A 67 -0.36 -13.77 -4.83
C MET A 67 0.21 -13.60 -6.24
N PRO A 68 1.56 -13.42 -6.42
CA PRO A 68 2.15 -13.32 -7.74
C PRO A 68 2.00 -14.59 -8.58
N VAL A 69 1.96 -15.76 -7.95
CA VAL A 69 1.76 -17.04 -8.65
C VAL A 69 0.33 -17.15 -9.15
N VAL A 70 -0.65 -16.78 -8.33
CA VAL A 70 -2.07 -16.70 -8.75
C VAL A 70 -2.24 -15.72 -9.92
N ALA A 71 -1.51 -14.63 -9.90
CA ALA A 71 -1.53 -13.64 -10.98
C ALA A 71 -1.02 -14.16 -12.34
N LEU A 72 -0.34 -15.29 -12.39
CA LEU A 72 0.09 -15.93 -13.66
C LEU A 72 -0.99 -16.82 -14.29
N ILE A 73 -2.09 -17.09 -13.58
CA ILE A 73 -3.19 -17.95 -14.06
C ILE A 73 -3.76 -17.50 -15.41
N PRO A 74 -4.01 -16.20 -15.66
CA PRO A 74 -4.52 -15.72 -16.94
C PRO A 74 -3.67 -16.14 -18.13
N LEU A 75 -2.34 -16.17 -17.99
CA LEU A 75 -1.42 -16.59 -19.07
C LEU A 75 -1.63 -18.05 -19.50
N VAL A 76 -2.12 -18.89 -18.59
CA VAL A 76 -2.34 -20.32 -18.85
C VAL A 76 -3.80 -20.58 -19.17
N LEU A 77 -4.73 -20.16 -18.29
CA LEU A 77 -6.12 -20.54 -18.42
C LEU A 77 -6.88 -19.77 -19.51
N PHE A 78 -6.53 -18.53 -19.82
CA PHE A 78 -7.22 -17.80 -20.89
C PHE A 78 -7.00 -18.43 -22.25
N PRO A 79 -5.76 -18.77 -22.69
CA PRO A 79 -5.56 -19.50 -23.94
C PRO A 79 -6.15 -20.91 -23.90
N LEU A 80 -5.97 -21.63 -22.80
CA LEU A 80 -6.46 -23.00 -22.66
C LEU A 80 -7.99 -23.09 -22.80
N MET A 81 -8.72 -22.10 -22.23
CA MET A 81 -10.17 -22.03 -22.27
C MET A 81 -10.72 -21.33 -23.53
N GLY A 82 -9.82 -20.86 -24.44
CA GLY A 82 -10.20 -20.16 -25.67
C GLY A 82 -10.79 -18.75 -25.42
N ILE A 83 -10.44 -18.09 -24.30
CA ILE A 83 -10.88 -16.73 -23.97
C ILE A 83 -10.08 -15.71 -24.78
N SER A 84 -8.74 -15.89 -24.89
CA SER A 84 -7.84 -15.07 -25.66
C SER A 84 -6.60 -15.85 -26.09
N LYS A 85 -5.82 -15.31 -27.05
CA LYS A 85 -4.50 -15.85 -27.37
C LYS A 85 -3.50 -15.54 -26.25
N ILE A 86 -2.41 -16.33 -26.15
CA ILE A 86 -1.35 -16.07 -25.18
C ILE A 86 -0.71 -14.69 -25.37
N SER A 87 -0.57 -14.23 -26.60
CA SER A 87 -0.05 -12.89 -26.90
C SER A 87 -0.93 -11.78 -26.32
N GLU A 88 -2.25 -11.95 -26.38
CA GLU A 88 -3.20 -10.99 -25.81
C GLU A 88 -3.23 -11.06 -24.27
N ALA A 89 -3.17 -12.27 -23.70
CA ALA A 89 -3.11 -12.49 -22.27
C ALA A 89 -1.83 -11.92 -21.63
N ALA A 90 -0.74 -11.82 -22.38
CA ALA A 90 0.54 -11.31 -21.92
C ALA A 90 0.64 -9.77 -21.94
N VAL A 91 -0.08 -9.07 -22.81
CA VAL A 91 -0.06 -7.59 -22.92
C VAL A 91 -0.25 -6.87 -21.59
N PRO A 92 -1.19 -7.26 -20.71
CA PRO A 92 -1.38 -6.61 -19.40
C PRO A 92 -0.15 -6.61 -18.50
N TYR A 93 0.76 -7.59 -18.65
CA TYR A 93 1.99 -7.68 -17.84
C TYR A 93 3.10 -6.73 -18.29
N SER A 94 2.93 -6.07 -19.42
CA SER A 94 3.77 -4.96 -19.91
C SER A 94 3.06 -3.61 -19.88
N ASN A 95 2.03 -3.46 -19.03
CA ASN A 95 1.37 -2.18 -18.87
C ASN A 95 2.36 -1.12 -18.37
N GLU A 96 2.27 0.10 -18.90
CA GLU A 96 3.21 1.20 -18.62
C GLU A 96 3.34 1.54 -17.14
N VAL A 97 2.24 1.44 -16.38
CA VAL A 97 2.23 1.72 -14.95
C VAL A 97 3.09 0.72 -14.16
N ILE A 98 3.32 -0.49 -14.67
CA ILE A 98 4.27 -1.44 -14.08
C ILE A 98 5.68 -0.85 -14.07
N PHE A 99 6.05 -0.09 -15.10
CA PHE A 99 7.35 0.60 -15.19
C PHE A 99 7.44 1.79 -14.24
N LEU A 100 6.34 2.49 -13.95
CA LEU A 100 6.30 3.51 -12.88
C LEU A 100 6.71 2.91 -11.54
N PHE A 101 6.12 1.77 -11.18
CA PHE A 101 6.45 1.07 -9.95
C PHE A 101 7.86 0.52 -9.92
N MET A 102 8.28 -0.10 -11.01
CA MET A 102 9.63 -0.63 -11.12
C MET A 102 10.65 0.49 -10.89
N GLY A 103 10.46 1.63 -11.54
CA GLY A 103 11.30 2.81 -11.36
C GLY A 103 11.27 3.35 -9.93
N GLY A 104 10.07 3.53 -9.37
CA GLY A 104 9.87 3.97 -7.99
C GLY A 104 10.52 3.04 -6.96
N PHE A 105 10.38 1.72 -7.11
CA PHE A 105 11.04 0.73 -6.24
C PHE A 105 12.57 0.76 -6.35
N MET A 106 13.11 0.94 -7.54
CA MET A 106 14.58 1.08 -7.72
C MET A 106 15.11 2.34 -7.05
N ILE A 107 14.40 3.46 -7.15
CA ILE A 107 14.75 4.69 -6.43
C ILE A 107 14.68 4.45 -4.92
N GLY A 108 13.64 3.79 -4.43
CA GLY A 108 13.48 3.38 -3.05
C GLY A 108 14.63 2.50 -2.54
N LEU A 109 15.08 1.52 -3.34
CA LEU A 109 16.25 0.71 -3.01
C LEU A 109 17.54 1.54 -2.88
N GLY A 110 17.72 2.59 -3.70
CA GLY A 110 18.82 3.52 -3.58
C GLY A 110 18.78 4.27 -2.24
N ILE A 111 17.61 4.77 -1.85
CA ILE A 111 17.38 5.45 -0.56
C ILE A 111 17.67 4.49 0.61
N GLU A 112 17.26 3.21 0.50
CA GLU A 112 17.50 2.19 1.52
C GLU A 112 18.98 1.81 1.60
N LYS A 113 19.61 1.49 0.49
CA LYS A 113 21.01 1.02 0.43
C LYS A 113 22.00 1.99 1.08
N TRP A 114 21.77 3.30 0.93
CA TRP A 114 22.65 4.35 1.42
C TRP A 114 22.15 5.02 2.72
N ASN A 115 21.20 4.43 3.42
CA ASN A 115 20.67 4.89 4.71
C ASN A 115 20.10 6.33 4.72
N LEU A 116 19.75 6.89 3.56
CA LEU A 116 19.14 8.23 3.48
C LEU A 116 17.82 8.29 4.27
N HIS A 117 17.01 7.23 4.19
CA HIS A 117 15.77 7.10 4.96
C HIS A 117 15.99 7.17 6.48
N LYS A 118 17.06 6.53 6.99
CA LYS A 118 17.40 6.54 8.42
C LYS A 118 17.76 7.95 8.88
N ARG A 119 18.53 8.69 8.09
CA ARG A 119 18.87 10.09 8.37
C ARG A 119 17.64 10.99 8.38
N ILE A 120 16.76 10.86 7.37
CA ILE A 120 15.50 11.63 7.29
C ILE A 120 14.65 11.34 8.52
N ALA A 121 14.45 10.06 8.88
CA ALA A 121 13.66 9.65 10.03
C ALA A 121 14.18 10.26 11.33
N LEU A 122 15.48 10.07 11.64
CA LEU A 122 16.08 10.59 12.86
C LEU A 122 16.05 12.11 12.92
N SER A 123 16.23 12.79 11.78
CA SER A 123 16.14 14.28 11.72
C SER A 123 14.72 14.76 12.04
N ILE A 124 13.69 14.10 11.53
CA ILE A 124 12.28 14.44 11.84
C ILE A 124 11.99 14.19 13.31
N VAL A 125 12.38 13.03 13.86
CA VAL A 125 12.18 12.70 15.28
C VAL A 125 12.92 13.68 16.19
N GLN A 126 14.13 14.10 15.82
CA GLN A 126 14.90 15.10 16.56
C GLN A 126 14.19 16.46 16.56
N PHE A 127 13.61 16.86 15.44
CA PHE A 127 12.93 18.16 15.29
C PHE A 127 11.63 18.24 16.10
N THR A 128 10.89 17.15 16.28
CA THR A 128 9.62 17.16 17.00
C THR A 128 9.76 17.35 18.51
N GLY A 129 10.94 17.04 19.09
CA GLY A 129 11.27 17.29 20.49
C GLY A 129 11.23 16.04 21.38
N THR A 130 11.38 16.22 22.70
CA THR A 130 11.84 15.22 23.66
C THR A 130 10.77 14.66 24.61
N GLY A 131 9.56 15.18 24.62
CA GLY A 131 8.46 14.65 25.44
C GLY A 131 7.85 13.40 24.78
N GLY A 132 7.33 12.46 25.59
CA GLY A 132 6.76 11.21 25.10
C GLY A 132 5.80 11.37 23.92
N ASN A 133 4.84 12.31 24.02
CA ASN A 133 3.90 12.60 22.93
C ASN A 133 4.57 13.22 21.69
N ARG A 134 5.65 14.01 21.87
CA ARG A 134 6.40 14.61 20.77
C ARG A 134 7.23 13.58 20.01
N ILE A 135 7.79 12.62 20.73
CA ILE A 135 8.51 11.49 20.11
C ILE A 135 7.55 10.63 19.29
N ILE A 136 6.36 10.32 19.84
CA ILE A 136 5.31 9.62 19.09
C ILE A 136 4.96 10.38 17.81
N LEU A 137 4.78 11.71 17.88
CA LEU A 137 4.57 12.56 16.71
C LEU A 137 5.73 12.46 15.71
N GLY A 138 6.96 12.47 16.20
CA GLY A 138 8.16 12.30 15.37
C GLY A 138 8.16 10.98 14.60
N PHE A 139 7.82 9.88 15.26
CA PHE A 139 7.68 8.57 14.62
C PHE A 139 6.53 8.55 13.60
N ILE A 140 5.37 9.15 13.91
CA ILE A 140 4.25 9.27 12.98
C ILE A 140 4.65 10.03 11.72
N LEU A 141 5.23 11.23 11.88
CA LEU A 141 5.61 12.08 10.76
C LEU A 141 6.75 11.48 9.94
N ALA A 142 7.77 10.92 10.60
CA ALA A 142 8.89 10.29 9.91
C ALA A 142 8.45 9.06 9.11
N THR A 143 7.67 8.17 9.74
CA THR A 143 7.15 6.98 9.09
C THR A 143 6.21 7.33 7.95
N GLY A 144 5.26 8.26 8.18
CA GLY A 144 4.34 8.71 7.16
C GLY A 144 5.05 9.32 5.96
N PHE A 145 6.03 10.22 6.20
CA PHE A 145 6.79 10.85 5.12
C PHE A 145 7.62 9.84 4.30
N ILE A 146 8.29 8.91 4.96
CA ILE A 146 9.10 7.89 4.26
C ILE A 146 8.20 6.96 3.46
N SER A 147 7.05 6.59 4.01
CA SER A 147 6.11 5.67 3.34
C SER A 147 5.41 6.27 2.12
N MET A 148 5.46 7.58 1.93
CA MET A 148 5.04 8.20 0.66
C MET A 148 5.87 7.74 -0.54
N TRP A 149 7.11 7.32 -0.29
CA TRP A 149 8.13 7.05 -1.32
C TRP A 149 8.63 5.61 -1.31
N LEU A 150 8.48 4.92 -0.19
CA LEU A 150 8.87 3.53 0.01
C LEU A 150 7.65 2.70 0.37
N SER A 151 7.71 1.39 0.09
CA SER A 151 6.60 0.52 0.48
C SER A 151 6.36 0.54 2.00
N ASN A 152 5.10 0.44 2.41
CA ASN A 152 4.70 0.44 3.83
C ASN A 152 5.48 -0.61 4.64
N THR A 153 5.67 -1.80 4.07
CA THR A 153 6.42 -2.90 4.71
C THR A 153 7.88 -2.54 4.94
N ALA A 154 8.57 -2.03 3.91
CA ALA A 154 9.98 -1.62 4.02
C ALA A 154 10.13 -0.49 5.05
N THR A 155 9.26 0.52 4.98
CA THR A 155 9.24 1.63 5.94
C THR A 155 9.07 1.13 7.37
N THR A 156 8.12 0.23 7.61
CA THR A 156 7.90 -0.35 8.95
C THR A 156 9.10 -1.15 9.43
N MET A 157 9.68 -2.01 8.57
CA MET A 157 10.86 -2.80 8.91
C MET A 157 12.07 -1.91 9.26
N MET A 158 12.23 -0.77 8.61
CA MET A 158 13.31 0.18 8.88
C MET A 158 13.08 1.00 10.16
N MET A 159 11.84 1.41 10.42
CA MET A 159 11.50 2.19 11.61
C MET A 159 11.47 1.33 12.89
N TYR A 160 11.20 0.04 12.76
CA TYR A 160 11.08 -0.89 13.89
C TYR A 160 12.33 -0.97 14.76
N PRO A 161 13.56 -1.17 14.25
CA PRO A 161 14.77 -1.18 15.07
C PRO A 161 15.02 0.15 15.79
N ILE A 162 14.73 1.28 15.13
CA ILE A 162 14.86 2.62 15.71
C ILE A 162 13.90 2.77 16.90
N ALA A 163 12.67 2.32 16.71
CA ALA A 163 11.66 2.33 17.78
C ALA A 163 12.06 1.43 18.95
N MET A 164 12.54 0.23 18.68
CA MET A 164 13.00 -0.70 19.71
C MET A 164 14.16 -0.12 20.52
N SER A 165 15.11 0.56 19.86
CA SER A 165 16.20 1.25 20.54
C SER A 165 15.68 2.33 21.50
N VAL A 166 14.74 3.17 21.05
CA VAL A 166 14.10 4.21 21.88
C VAL A 166 13.35 3.59 23.07
N ILE A 167 12.55 2.55 22.83
CA ILE A 167 11.79 1.85 23.87
C ILE A 167 12.73 1.26 24.92
N THR A 168 13.83 0.60 24.50
CA THR A 168 14.79 -0.03 25.40
C THR A 168 15.45 0.99 26.34
N VAL A 169 15.88 2.13 25.82
CA VAL A 169 16.50 3.19 26.62
C VAL A 169 15.53 3.77 27.64
N VAL A 170 14.27 3.99 27.24
CA VAL A 170 13.24 4.49 28.15
C VAL A 170 12.91 3.49 29.25
N HIS A 171 12.84 2.19 28.93
CA HIS A 171 12.62 1.12 29.90
C HIS A 171 13.77 0.97 30.92
N ALA A 172 15.01 1.06 30.49
CA ALA A 172 16.19 0.91 31.35
C ALA A 172 16.22 1.94 32.49
N ARG A 173 15.60 3.12 32.30
CA ARG A 173 15.65 4.23 33.26
C ARG A 173 14.45 4.35 34.18
N ASN A 174 13.27 3.99 33.71
CA ASN A 174 12.01 4.30 34.39
C ASN A 174 11.28 3.06 34.97
N GLY A 175 11.88 1.88 34.87
CA GLY A 175 11.25 0.64 35.36
C GLY A 175 10.11 0.13 34.49
N ASN A 176 9.26 -0.75 35.03
CA ASN A 176 8.16 -1.39 34.28
C ASN A 176 6.80 -0.79 34.66
N ASP A 177 6.62 0.50 34.45
CA ASP A 177 5.38 1.23 34.73
C ASP A 177 4.38 1.16 33.54
N GLN A 178 3.09 1.25 33.82
CA GLN A 178 2.02 1.27 32.81
C GLN A 178 2.22 2.39 31.77
N LYS A 179 2.77 3.54 32.20
CA LYS A 179 3.09 4.66 31.30
C LYS A 179 4.10 4.28 30.22
N LEU A 180 5.11 3.48 30.57
CA LEU A 180 6.12 2.99 29.64
C LEU A 180 5.55 1.97 28.66
N ARG A 181 4.67 1.10 29.15
CA ARG A 181 3.95 0.14 28.29
C ARG A 181 3.08 0.89 27.28
N ASN A 182 2.37 1.94 27.69
CA ASN A 182 1.58 2.78 26.82
C ASN A 182 2.45 3.50 25.79
N PHE A 183 3.62 3.99 26.19
CA PHE A 183 4.58 4.62 25.27
C PHE A 183 5.09 3.65 24.20
N ALA A 184 5.52 2.46 24.61
CA ALA A 184 5.97 1.43 23.68
C ALA A 184 4.85 1.01 22.71
N LEU A 185 3.64 0.81 23.23
CA LEU A 185 2.44 0.54 22.46
C LEU A 185 2.18 1.64 21.42
N CYS A 186 2.20 2.91 21.84
CA CYS A 186 1.97 4.05 20.95
C CYS A 186 3.03 4.12 19.84
N ILE A 187 4.31 3.95 20.16
CA ILE A 187 5.38 3.98 19.13
C ILE A 187 5.18 2.85 18.13
N MET A 188 4.90 1.63 18.57
CA MET A 188 4.69 0.51 17.67
C MET A 188 3.48 0.71 16.76
N LEU A 189 2.33 1.11 17.31
CA LEU A 189 1.14 1.41 16.51
C LEU A 189 1.36 2.61 15.58
N SER A 190 2.14 3.63 16.02
CA SER A 190 2.50 4.78 15.18
C SER A 190 3.21 4.34 13.89
N ILE A 191 4.17 3.42 13.99
CA ILE A 191 4.92 2.95 12.83
C ILE A 191 4.00 2.21 11.86
N ALA A 192 3.17 1.28 12.35
CA ALA A 192 2.29 0.50 11.48
C ALA A 192 1.24 1.37 10.79
N TYR A 193 0.53 2.17 11.55
CA TYR A 193 -0.58 2.95 10.99
C TYR A 193 -0.08 4.14 10.15
N ALA A 194 0.98 4.83 10.60
CA ALA A 194 1.55 5.90 9.81
C ALA A 194 2.19 5.43 8.51
N SER A 195 2.73 4.19 8.44
CA SER A 195 3.19 3.65 7.17
C SER A 195 2.04 3.40 6.19
N ASN A 196 0.93 2.85 6.67
CA ASN A 196 -0.26 2.64 5.85
C ASN A 196 -0.86 3.98 5.37
N PHE A 197 -1.04 4.93 6.27
CA PHE A 197 -1.60 6.25 5.93
C PHE A 197 -0.65 7.10 5.08
N GLY A 198 0.66 7.03 5.32
CA GLY A 198 1.66 7.72 4.49
C GLY A 198 1.65 7.22 3.05
N GLY A 199 1.53 5.91 2.88
CA GLY A 199 1.53 5.28 1.55
C GLY A 199 0.40 5.74 0.64
N ILE A 200 -0.74 6.20 1.17
CA ILE A 200 -1.83 6.68 0.31
C ILE A 200 -1.58 8.07 -0.30
N ALA A 201 -0.63 8.84 0.23
CA ALA A 201 -0.37 10.21 -0.19
C ALA A 201 0.09 10.34 -1.64
N THR A 202 0.81 9.36 -2.15
CA THR A 202 1.34 9.35 -3.51
C THR A 202 0.90 8.09 -4.27
N ILE A 203 0.93 8.14 -5.59
CA ILE A 203 0.62 6.96 -6.40
C ILE A 203 1.57 5.79 -6.08
N ILE A 204 2.87 6.06 -5.92
CA ILE A 204 3.89 5.03 -5.72
C ILE A 204 4.02 4.54 -4.28
N GLY A 205 3.43 5.22 -3.30
CA GLY A 205 3.60 4.91 -1.89
C GLY A 205 3.02 3.55 -1.48
N THR A 206 1.93 3.14 -2.11
CA THR A 206 1.33 1.82 -1.84
C THR A 206 0.74 1.18 -3.10
N PRO A 207 0.89 -0.15 -3.27
CA PRO A 207 0.45 -0.85 -4.47
C PRO A 207 -1.04 -0.69 -4.84
N PRO A 208 -2.00 -0.64 -3.92
CA PRO A 208 -3.41 -0.38 -4.25
C PRO A 208 -3.65 0.86 -5.10
N ASN A 209 -2.93 1.95 -4.82
CA ASN A 209 -3.09 3.23 -5.54
C ASN A 209 -2.83 3.05 -7.03
N VAL A 210 -1.74 2.35 -7.34
CA VAL A 210 -1.36 2.11 -8.74
C VAL A 210 -2.23 1.06 -9.39
N ALA A 211 -2.65 0.04 -8.66
CA ALA A 211 -3.60 -0.93 -9.20
C ALA A 211 -4.85 -0.22 -9.71
N TYR A 212 -5.37 0.73 -8.93
CA TYR A 212 -6.53 1.53 -9.33
C TYR A 212 -6.19 2.50 -10.48
N ALA A 213 -5.10 3.25 -10.37
CA ALA A 213 -4.70 4.21 -11.41
C ALA A 213 -4.46 3.52 -12.75
N SER A 214 -3.80 2.36 -12.77
CA SER A 214 -3.62 1.53 -13.96
C SER A 214 -4.95 1.08 -14.58
N PHE A 215 -5.88 0.66 -13.74
CA PHE A 215 -7.19 0.21 -14.19
C PHE A 215 -7.95 1.36 -14.87
N ILE A 216 -7.95 2.55 -14.27
CA ILE A 216 -8.61 3.74 -14.82
C ILE A 216 -7.94 4.19 -16.13
N ALA A 217 -6.60 4.28 -16.16
CA ALA A 217 -5.86 4.67 -17.35
C ALA A 217 -6.23 3.79 -18.55
N LYS A 218 -6.30 2.49 -18.33
CA LYS A 218 -6.60 1.55 -19.40
C LYS A 218 -8.07 1.55 -19.83
N LYS A 219 -9.00 1.70 -18.89
CA LYS A 219 -10.43 1.62 -19.20
C LYS A 219 -10.96 2.88 -19.85
N PHE A 220 -10.46 4.05 -19.43
CA PHE A 220 -11.00 5.36 -19.86
C PHE A 220 -10.04 6.18 -20.70
N ASP A 221 -8.85 5.63 -21.04
CA ASP A 221 -7.75 6.35 -21.71
C ASP A 221 -7.42 7.66 -20.97
N PHE A 222 -7.40 7.57 -19.64
CA PHE A 222 -7.26 8.69 -18.73
C PHE A 222 -6.24 8.44 -17.65
N ASP A 223 -5.09 9.14 -17.70
CA ASP A 223 -4.01 9.02 -16.76
C ASP A 223 -4.20 9.92 -15.54
N ILE A 224 -4.31 9.31 -14.37
CA ILE A 224 -4.24 10.05 -13.11
C ILE A 224 -2.79 10.43 -12.87
N SER A 225 -2.45 11.72 -13.02
CA SER A 225 -1.08 12.18 -12.80
C SER A 225 -0.65 12.05 -11.34
N PHE A 226 0.66 11.89 -11.12
CA PHE A 226 1.25 11.85 -9.78
C PHE A 226 0.83 13.07 -8.95
N PHE A 227 0.85 14.25 -9.53
CA PHE A 227 0.46 15.49 -8.86
C PHE A 227 -1.05 15.52 -8.56
N SER A 228 -1.90 15.14 -9.51
CA SER A 228 -3.36 15.09 -9.31
C SER A 228 -3.75 14.18 -8.16
N TRP A 229 -3.09 13.00 -8.07
CA TRP A 229 -3.27 12.10 -6.94
C TRP A 229 -2.88 12.77 -5.61
N MET A 230 -1.73 13.42 -5.56
CA MET A 230 -1.25 14.10 -4.35
C MET A 230 -2.17 15.23 -3.90
N VAL A 231 -2.72 16.01 -4.80
CA VAL A 231 -3.63 17.13 -4.45
C VAL A 231 -4.82 16.64 -3.63
N VAL A 232 -5.35 15.46 -3.95
CA VAL A 232 -6.49 14.86 -3.24
C VAL A 232 -6.03 14.10 -2.00
N CYS A 233 -5.02 13.25 -2.13
CA CYS A 233 -4.68 12.25 -1.10
C CYS A 233 -3.73 12.77 -0.03
N PHE A 234 -2.85 13.75 -0.34
CA PHE A 234 -1.93 14.31 0.65
C PHE A 234 -2.63 15.04 1.82
N PRO A 235 -3.64 15.90 1.59
CA PRO A 235 -4.41 16.48 2.68
C PRO A 235 -5.08 15.44 3.58
N VAL A 236 -5.65 14.39 2.99
CA VAL A 236 -6.26 13.26 3.72
C VAL A 236 -5.20 12.57 4.60
N THR A 237 -4.04 12.30 4.03
CA THR A 237 -2.90 11.70 4.75
C THR A 237 -2.49 12.55 5.95
N VAL A 238 -2.33 13.85 5.78
CA VAL A 238 -1.96 14.76 6.88
C VAL A 238 -3.00 14.70 7.99
N LEU A 239 -4.29 14.76 7.66
CA LEU A 239 -5.37 14.67 8.64
C LEU A 239 -5.40 13.31 9.34
N LEU A 240 -5.14 12.21 8.64
CA LEU A 240 -5.03 10.87 9.22
C LEU A 240 -3.84 10.76 10.19
N LEU A 241 -2.67 11.28 9.83
CA LEU A 241 -1.48 11.28 10.70
C LEU A 241 -1.69 12.13 11.96
N LEU A 242 -2.33 13.29 11.84
CA LEU A 242 -2.67 14.13 12.99
C LEU A 242 -3.74 13.46 13.88
N SER A 243 -4.75 12.85 13.28
CA SER A 243 -5.77 12.08 14.00
C SER A 243 -5.15 10.88 14.72
N LEU A 244 -4.20 10.20 14.10
CA LEU A 244 -3.45 9.10 14.71
C LEU A 244 -2.72 9.54 15.97
N GLN A 245 -2.04 10.70 15.94
CA GLN A 245 -1.41 11.28 17.11
C GLN A 245 -2.41 11.51 18.24
N LEU A 246 -3.55 12.13 17.93
CA LEU A 246 -4.59 12.44 18.91
C LEU A 246 -5.19 11.16 19.51
N VAL A 247 -5.52 10.19 18.68
CA VAL A 247 -6.11 8.91 19.13
C VAL A 247 -5.14 8.15 20.02
N LEU A 248 -3.90 7.95 19.61
CA LEU A 248 -2.95 7.16 20.38
C LEU A 248 -2.62 7.82 21.72
N THR A 249 -2.40 9.13 21.75
CA THR A 249 -2.04 9.83 22.99
C THR A 249 -3.20 10.02 23.94
N SER A 250 -4.45 10.06 23.46
CA SER A 250 -5.65 10.12 24.29
C SER A 250 -6.05 8.75 24.85
N MET A 251 -5.94 7.70 24.03
CA MET A 251 -6.31 6.34 24.47
C MET A 251 -5.26 5.71 25.40
N PHE A 252 -3.99 6.01 25.16
CA PHE A 252 -2.85 5.42 25.86
C PHE A 252 -1.93 6.51 26.44
N PRO A 253 -2.40 7.25 27.47
CA PRO A 253 -1.60 8.32 28.05
C PRO A 253 -0.29 7.77 28.63
N ASN A 254 0.83 8.31 28.21
CA ASN A 254 2.16 7.86 28.61
C ASN A 254 2.77 8.72 29.72
N GLY A 255 2.35 9.99 29.86
CA GLY A 255 2.78 10.89 30.93
C GLY A 255 4.30 11.09 31.05
N LEU A 256 5.07 10.71 30.03
CA LEU A 256 6.51 10.89 30.02
C LEU A 256 6.85 12.36 29.78
N LYS A 257 7.47 12.98 30.80
CA LYS A 257 7.97 14.34 30.69
C LYS A 257 9.16 14.41 29.73
N SER A 258 9.47 15.60 29.27
CA SER A 258 10.66 15.84 28.44
C SER A 258 11.91 15.36 29.17
N ASP A 259 12.62 14.41 28.59
CA ASP A 259 13.87 13.88 29.11
C ASP A 259 15.00 14.18 28.11
N THR A 260 16.04 14.88 28.59
CA THR A 260 17.22 15.20 27.83
C THR A 260 17.97 13.99 27.30
N SER A 261 17.78 12.83 27.92
CA SER A 261 18.44 11.58 27.54
C SER A 261 17.87 10.97 26.27
N MET A 262 16.58 11.10 26.00
CA MET A 262 15.98 10.64 24.73
C MET A 262 16.45 11.51 23.56
N HIS A 263 16.59 12.82 23.79
CA HIS A 263 17.19 13.70 22.79
C HIS A 263 18.66 13.35 22.51
N ALA A 264 19.41 13.08 23.59
CA ALA A 264 20.83 12.68 23.48
C ALA A 264 20.96 11.40 22.63
N MET A 265 20.12 10.39 22.86
CA MET A 265 20.15 9.12 22.11
C MET A 265 19.81 9.32 20.62
N VAL A 266 18.74 10.04 20.28
CA VAL A 266 18.42 10.32 18.87
C VAL A 266 19.54 11.11 18.21
N LYS A 267 20.14 12.06 18.96
CA LYS A 267 21.30 12.82 18.52
C LYS A 267 22.54 11.94 18.34
N GLU A 268 22.81 11.02 19.28
CA GLU A 268 23.90 10.05 19.20
C GLU A 268 23.76 9.13 17.97
N GLU A 269 22.54 8.62 17.72
CA GLU A 269 22.25 7.82 16.51
C GLU A 269 22.48 8.63 15.22
N LEU A 270 22.07 9.91 15.23
CA LEU A 270 22.29 10.81 14.09
C LEU A 270 23.79 11.13 13.91
N VAL A 271 24.52 11.36 15.01
CA VAL A 271 25.98 11.57 15.01
C VAL A 271 26.71 10.32 14.56
N ALA A 272 26.25 9.13 14.97
CA ALA A 272 26.81 7.84 14.54
C ALA A 272 26.70 7.61 13.03
N LEU A 273 25.71 8.21 12.36
CA LEU A 273 25.62 8.21 10.89
C LEU A 273 26.74 9.05 10.24
N GLY A 274 27.40 9.91 11.01
CA GLY A 274 28.41 10.84 10.50
C GLY A 274 27.88 11.90 9.53
N PRO A 275 28.75 12.64 8.86
CA PRO A 275 28.37 13.57 7.81
C PRO A 275 27.77 12.84 6.61
N MET A 276 26.90 13.52 5.88
CA MET A 276 26.24 12.96 4.70
C MET A 276 27.28 12.50 3.67
N THR A 277 27.27 11.22 3.35
CA THR A 277 28.22 10.60 2.42
C THR A 277 27.98 11.03 0.98
N VAL A 278 28.97 10.86 0.11
CA VAL A 278 28.82 11.21 -1.32
C VAL A 278 27.69 10.45 -1.99
N PRO A 279 27.57 9.10 -1.83
CA PRO A 279 26.46 8.36 -2.43
C PRO A 279 25.11 8.78 -1.85
N GLU A 280 25.03 9.06 -0.55
CA GLU A 280 23.81 9.53 0.11
C GLU A 280 23.31 10.86 -0.48
N LYS A 281 24.23 11.82 -0.73
CA LYS A 281 23.91 13.09 -1.41
C LYS A 281 23.42 12.86 -2.84
N ARG A 282 24.08 11.96 -3.59
CA ARG A 282 23.68 11.66 -4.98
C ARG A 282 22.29 11.03 -5.04
N VAL A 283 22.00 10.08 -4.16
CA VAL A 283 20.66 9.50 -4.02
C VAL A 283 19.64 10.58 -3.72
N MET A 284 19.94 11.47 -2.77
CA MET A 284 19.05 12.57 -2.42
C MET A 284 18.78 13.50 -3.62
N TYR A 285 19.81 13.86 -4.39
CA TYR A 285 19.63 14.72 -5.57
C TYR A 285 18.81 14.03 -6.66
N ILE A 286 19.08 12.75 -6.96
CA ILE A 286 18.30 12.00 -7.94
C ILE A 286 16.83 11.90 -7.49
N PHE A 287 16.60 11.55 -6.22
CA PHE A 287 15.27 11.47 -5.66
C PHE A 287 14.53 12.81 -5.71
N LEU A 288 15.14 13.90 -5.25
CA LEU A 288 14.52 15.22 -5.28
C LEU A 288 14.24 15.68 -6.72
N THR A 289 15.17 15.46 -7.65
CA THR A 289 14.96 15.78 -9.07
C THR A 289 13.77 15.00 -9.64
N THR A 290 13.69 13.70 -9.36
CA THR A 290 12.56 12.86 -9.80
C THR A 290 11.23 13.35 -9.21
N ALA A 291 11.19 13.64 -7.91
CA ALA A 291 10.00 14.16 -7.24
C ALA A 291 9.57 15.54 -7.80
N LEU A 292 10.51 16.43 -8.05
CA LEU A 292 10.23 17.74 -8.65
C LEU A 292 9.72 17.58 -10.10
N LEU A 293 10.29 16.67 -10.88
CA LEU A 293 9.80 16.40 -12.24
C LEU A 293 8.36 15.88 -12.22
N TRP A 294 7.99 14.99 -11.28
CA TRP A 294 6.60 14.55 -11.11
C TRP A 294 5.66 15.70 -10.74
N ILE A 295 6.06 16.55 -9.80
CA ILE A 295 5.21 17.67 -9.33
C ILE A 295 5.03 18.72 -10.43
N PHE A 296 6.10 19.04 -11.17
CA PHE A 296 6.08 20.10 -12.19
C PHE A 296 5.88 19.58 -13.62
N ARG A 297 5.60 18.28 -13.81
CA ARG A 297 5.42 17.66 -15.12
C ARG A 297 4.48 18.45 -16.03
N ASP A 298 3.29 18.76 -15.54
CA ASP A 298 2.26 19.43 -16.34
C ASP A 298 2.66 20.88 -16.70
N LEU A 299 3.41 21.55 -15.82
CA LEU A 299 3.96 22.86 -16.10
C LEU A 299 5.07 22.82 -17.17
N ILE A 300 5.94 21.79 -17.10
CA ILE A 300 7.00 21.58 -18.09
C ILE A 300 6.39 21.22 -19.44
N ASN A 301 5.40 20.35 -19.49
CA ASN A 301 4.73 19.95 -20.72
C ASN A 301 4.00 21.11 -21.42
N LYS A 302 3.53 22.13 -20.66
CA LYS A 302 2.94 23.35 -21.25
C LYS A 302 3.93 24.20 -22.05
N GLN A 303 5.24 24.00 -21.88
CA GLN A 303 6.27 24.73 -22.63
C GLN A 303 6.57 24.10 -24.00
N ASP A 304 5.96 22.94 -24.34
CA ASP A 304 6.14 22.18 -25.57
C ASP A 304 7.60 21.81 -25.93
N LEU A 305 8.53 21.93 -24.97
CA LEU A 305 9.94 21.55 -25.15
C LEU A 305 10.15 20.05 -25.03
N PHE A 306 9.48 19.41 -24.07
CA PHE A 306 9.55 17.98 -23.81
C PHE A 306 8.16 17.48 -23.42
N ARG A 307 7.80 16.27 -23.81
CA ARG A 307 6.62 15.56 -23.33
C ARG A 307 7.05 14.55 -22.29
N LEU A 308 6.97 14.93 -21.03
CA LEU A 308 7.27 14.07 -19.89
C LEU A 308 6.02 13.29 -19.50
N ASP A 309 6.24 12.04 -19.19
CA ASP A 309 5.27 11.13 -18.62
C ASP A 309 5.79 10.63 -17.25
N ASP A 310 4.89 10.30 -16.32
CA ASP A 310 5.27 9.86 -14.96
C ASP A 310 6.08 8.56 -14.99
N ASN A 311 5.77 7.65 -15.92
CA ASN A 311 6.48 6.40 -16.11
C ASN A 311 7.91 6.64 -16.63
N MET A 312 8.07 7.56 -17.59
CA MET A 312 9.38 7.97 -18.10
C MET A 312 10.25 8.58 -17.01
N ILE A 313 9.67 9.46 -16.17
CA ILE A 313 10.37 10.10 -15.04
C ILE A 313 10.84 9.05 -14.04
N ALA A 314 10.00 8.07 -13.70
CA ALA A 314 10.37 6.99 -12.79
C ALA A 314 11.52 6.14 -13.33
N VAL A 315 11.43 5.72 -14.61
CA VAL A 315 12.45 4.90 -15.27
C VAL A 315 13.76 5.68 -15.42
N LEU A 316 13.70 6.97 -15.77
CA LEU A 316 14.87 7.84 -15.83
C LEU A 316 15.56 7.94 -14.46
N GLY A 317 14.80 8.20 -13.39
CA GLY A 317 15.32 8.22 -12.03
C GLY A 317 16.02 6.90 -11.64
N ALA A 318 15.42 5.77 -11.99
CA ALA A 318 16.01 4.46 -11.80
C ALA A 318 17.32 4.29 -12.59
N ILE A 319 17.33 4.62 -13.88
CA ILE A 319 18.54 4.55 -14.73
C ILE A 319 19.67 5.40 -14.12
N LEU A 320 19.36 6.59 -13.63
CA LEU A 320 20.35 7.45 -12.97
C LEU A 320 20.95 6.81 -11.71
N MET A 321 20.17 6.03 -10.93
CA MET A 321 20.70 5.27 -9.79
C MET A 321 21.76 4.23 -10.21
N PHE A 322 21.62 3.62 -11.38
CA PHE A 322 22.63 2.68 -11.93
C PHE A 322 23.77 3.39 -12.65
N ALA A 323 23.51 4.53 -13.29
CA ALA A 323 24.51 5.27 -14.07
C ALA A 323 25.51 6.03 -13.20
N PHE A 324 25.04 6.65 -12.10
CA PHE A 324 25.90 7.47 -11.25
C PHE A 324 26.80 6.62 -10.36
N PRO A 325 28.11 6.95 -10.27
CA PRO A 325 29.03 6.27 -9.36
C PRO A 325 28.66 6.56 -7.90
N ALA A 326 28.95 5.64 -7.00
CA ALA A 326 28.74 5.86 -5.57
C ALA A 326 29.76 6.86 -4.98
N GLY A 327 30.90 7.05 -5.65
CA GLY A 327 31.96 7.94 -5.17
C GLY A 327 32.77 7.36 -4.03
N SER A 328 32.82 6.02 -3.94
CA SER A 328 33.69 5.33 -3.01
C SER A 328 35.14 5.50 -3.44
N LYS A 329 36.03 5.86 -2.50
CA LYS A 329 37.46 5.93 -2.75
C LYS A 329 38.09 4.54 -2.91
N GLU A 330 37.52 3.55 -2.22
CA GLU A 330 37.99 2.15 -2.23
C GLU A 330 37.56 1.41 -3.51
N ASN A 331 36.40 1.74 -4.05
CA ASN A 331 35.88 1.16 -5.28
C ASN A 331 35.28 2.23 -6.19
N PRO A 332 36.11 2.86 -7.07
CA PRO A 332 35.64 3.92 -7.97
C PRO A 332 34.59 3.47 -9.01
N THR A 333 34.52 2.17 -9.29
CA THR A 333 33.54 1.59 -10.23
C THR A 333 32.19 1.33 -9.60
N LEU A 334 32.09 1.36 -8.27
CA LEU A 334 30.85 1.12 -7.54
C LEU A 334 29.80 2.18 -7.93
N ARG A 335 28.62 1.70 -8.34
CA ARG A 335 27.45 2.54 -8.66
C ARG A 335 26.54 2.70 -7.45
N ILE A 336 25.65 3.69 -7.49
CA ILE A 336 24.65 3.86 -6.42
C ILE A 336 23.83 2.58 -6.28
N LEU A 337 23.31 2.03 -7.38
CA LEU A 337 22.73 0.70 -7.45
C LEU A 337 23.53 -0.21 -8.39
N GLU A 338 23.57 -1.48 -8.06
CA GLU A 338 24.02 -2.57 -8.92
C GLU A 338 22.84 -3.50 -9.20
N TRP A 339 22.84 -4.19 -10.35
CA TRP A 339 21.72 -5.05 -10.71
C TRP A 339 21.37 -6.09 -9.64
N LYS A 340 22.35 -6.60 -8.90
CA LYS A 340 22.13 -7.51 -7.77
C LYS A 340 21.25 -6.95 -6.67
N ASP A 341 21.23 -5.63 -6.48
CA ASP A 341 20.41 -4.98 -5.45
C ASP A 341 18.91 -5.14 -5.75
N THR A 342 18.54 -5.29 -7.04
CA THR A 342 17.15 -5.50 -7.46
C THR A 342 16.55 -6.82 -6.98
N SER A 343 17.37 -7.77 -6.46
CA SER A 343 16.88 -8.98 -5.81
C SER A 343 15.97 -8.70 -4.60
N LYS A 344 16.13 -7.52 -3.98
CA LYS A 344 15.29 -7.05 -2.86
C LYS A 344 14.00 -6.38 -3.31
N MET A 345 13.84 -6.16 -4.61
CA MET A 345 12.64 -5.51 -5.16
C MET A 345 11.43 -6.41 -5.05
N ALA A 346 10.26 -5.82 -4.86
CA ALA A 346 8.99 -6.54 -4.79
C ALA A 346 8.48 -6.96 -6.19
N TRP A 347 9.25 -7.78 -6.92
CA TRP A 347 8.92 -8.28 -8.26
C TRP A 347 7.53 -8.90 -8.35
N GLY A 348 7.08 -9.55 -7.27
CA GLY A 348 5.76 -10.16 -7.20
C GLY A 348 4.62 -9.16 -7.39
N ILE A 349 4.80 -7.91 -6.94
CA ILE A 349 3.78 -6.86 -7.10
C ILE A 349 3.62 -6.51 -8.59
N LEU A 350 4.71 -6.46 -9.36
CA LEU A 350 4.66 -6.17 -10.79
C LEU A 350 3.87 -7.25 -11.56
N LEU A 351 4.07 -8.52 -11.20
CA LEU A 351 3.30 -9.64 -11.77
C LEU A 351 1.83 -9.58 -11.34
N LEU A 352 1.56 -9.20 -10.10
CA LEU A 352 0.21 -9.08 -9.55
C LEU A 352 -0.62 -8.05 -10.33
N PHE A 353 -0.02 -6.93 -10.72
CA PHE A 353 -0.67 -5.94 -11.59
C PHE A 353 -1.03 -6.52 -12.95
N GLY A 354 -0.08 -7.19 -13.61
CA GLY A 354 -0.33 -7.81 -14.90
C GLY A 354 -1.51 -8.78 -14.87
N GLY A 355 -1.52 -9.68 -13.89
CA GLY A 355 -2.60 -10.66 -13.70
C GLY A 355 -3.95 -10.01 -13.35
N GLY A 356 -3.93 -8.96 -12.52
CA GLY A 356 -5.12 -8.21 -12.15
C GLY A 356 -5.74 -7.47 -13.34
N ILE A 357 -4.93 -6.79 -14.14
CA ILE A 357 -5.37 -6.10 -15.37
C ILE A 357 -5.89 -7.13 -16.39
N ALA A 358 -5.23 -8.29 -16.53
CA ALA A 358 -5.69 -9.34 -17.43
C ALA A 358 -7.08 -9.87 -17.02
N LEU A 359 -7.29 -10.10 -15.73
CA LEU A 359 -8.57 -10.52 -15.18
C LEU A 359 -9.66 -9.46 -15.40
N ALA A 360 -9.37 -8.20 -15.08
CA ALA A 360 -10.30 -7.08 -15.27
C ALA A 360 -10.77 -6.95 -16.71
N ASN A 361 -9.83 -7.04 -17.68
CA ASN A 361 -10.15 -7.01 -19.11
C ASN A 361 -11.06 -8.17 -19.54
N ALA A 362 -10.80 -9.37 -19.01
CA ALA A 362 -11.63 -10.54 -19.34
C ALA A 362 -13.04 -10.39 -18.77
N LEU A 363 -13.19 -9.91 -17.52
CA LEU A 363 -14.48 -9.63 -16.89
C LEU A 363 -15.29 -8.58 -17.66
N GLU A 364 -14.63 -7.54 -18.16
CA GLU A 364 -15.24 -6.49 -18.96
C GLU A 364 -15.71 -7.02 -20.33
N LYS A 365 -14.83 -7.70 -21.07
CA LYS A 365 -15.16 -8.31 -22.37
C LYS A 365 -16.28 -9.34 -22.27
N ALA A 366 -16.39 -10.02 -21.13
CA ALA A 366 -17.46 -10.99 -20.85
C ALA A 366 -18.79 -10.33 -20.40
N GLY A 367 -18.85 -8.99 -20.26
CA GLY A 367 -20.05 -8.26 -19.83
C GLY A 367 -20.39 -8.45 -18.32
N LEU A 368 -19.54 -9.13 -17.55
CA LEU A 368 -19.80 -9.43 -16.15
C LEU A 368 -19.78 -8.16 -15.27
N ILE A 369 -18.94 -7.19 -15.60
CA ILE A 369 -18.85 -5.91 -14.89
C ILE A 369 -20.16 -5.13 -15.05
N SER A 370 -20.64 -4.98 -16.28
CA SER A 370 -21.89 -4.27 -16.57
C SER A 370 -23.11 -4.96 -15.94
N MET A 371 -23.13 -6.30 -15.96
CA MET A 371 -24.20 -7.08 -15.32
C MET A 371 -24.25 -6.85 -13.81
N LEU A 372 -23.09 -6.89 -13.13
CA LEU A 372 -22.99 -6.63 -11.71
C LEU A 372 -23.29 -5.17 -11.36
N GLY A 373 -22.80 -4.22 -12.16
CA GLY A 373 -23.07 -2.79 -12.00
C GLY A 373 -24.56 -2.48 -12.07
N ASN A 374 -25.26 -3.00 -13.08
CA ASN A 374 -26.70 -2.80 -13.23
C ASN A 374 -27.51 -3.43 -12.08
N TRP A 375 -27.11 -4.60 -11.60
CA TRP A 375 -27.73 -5.26 -10.45
C TRP A 375 -27.58 -4.41 -9.18
N LEU A 376 -26.37 -3.90 -8.90
CA LEU A 376 -26.08 -3.07 -7.72
C LEU A 376 -26.72 -1.68 -7.82
N ALA A 377 -26.81 -1.07 -9.02
CA ALA A 377 -27.46 0.19 -9.23
C ALA A 377 -28.93 0.18 -8.81
N GLY A 378 -29.61 -0.97 -8.95
CA GLY A 378 -30.98 -1.16 -8.48
C GLY A 378 -31.16 -0.99 -6.96
N PHE A 379 -30.10 -1.15 -6.17
CA PHE A 379 -30.14 -1.01 -4.70
C PHE A 379 -29.68 0.36 -4.19
N SER A 380 -29.08 1.22 -5.04
CA SER A 380 -28.38 2.43 -4.58
C SER A 380 -29.30 3.59 -4.13
N GLY A 381 -30.61 3.51 -4.39
CA GLY A 381 -31.58 4.53 -3.94
C GLY A 381 -31.26 5.98 -4.39
N GLY A 382 -30.28 6.20 -5.28
CA GLY A 382 -29.96 7.50 -5.89
C GLY A 382 -29.07 8.45 -5.08
N SER A 383 -28.64 8.11 -3.86
CA SER A 383 -27.76 9.00 -3.05
C SER A 383 -26.29 8.69 -3.25
N LEU A 384 -25.55 9.57 -3.98
CA LEU A 384 -24.11 9.49 -4.17
C LEU A 384 -23.36 9.47 -2.82
N ALA A 385 -23.75 10.33 -1.87
CA ALA A 385 -23.11 10.39 -0.56
C ALA A 385 -23.20 9.06 0.20
N LEU A 386 -24.37 8.41 0.18
CA LEU A 386 -24.57 7.11 0.81
C LEU A 386 -23.72 6.04 0.13
N LEU A 387 -23.63 6.07 -1.19
CA LEU A 387 -22.86 5.10 -1.97
C LEU A 387 -21.35 5.20 -1.67
N ILE A 388 -20.79 6.42 -1.66
CA ILE A 388 -19.40 6.66 -1.27
C ILE A 388 -19.12 6.14 0.15
N LEU A 389 -20.03 6.44 1.09
CA LEU A 389 -19.89 6.00 2.48
C LEU A 389 -19.91 4.46 2.60
N VAL A 390 -20.87 3.81 1.94
CA VAL A 390 -20.99 2.33 1.96
C VAL A 390 -19.76 1.68 1.34
N ILE A 391 -19.27 2.20 0.21
CA ILE A 391 -18.06 1.68 -0.43
C ILE A 391 -16.84 1.83 0.48
N ALA A 392 -16.67 2.98 1.13
CA ALA A 392 -15.55 3.19 2.07
C ALA A 392 -15.64 2.23 3.27
N ILE A 393 -16.83 2.04 3.86
CA ILE A 393 -17.06 1.10 4.95
C ILE A 393 -16.72 -0.33 4.52
N LEU A 394 -17.32 -0.80 3.43
CA LEU A 394 -17.08 -2.16 2.93
C LEU A 394 -15.60 -2.37 2.63
N SER A 395 -14.97 -1.40 1.97
CA SER A 395 -13.57 -1.52 1.57
C SER A 395 -12.65 -1.64 2.77
N ILE A 396 -12.80 -0.83 3.81
CA ILE A 396 -11.90 -0.87 4.97
C ILE A 396 -12.07 -2.17 5.76
N PHE A 397 -13.31 -2.65 5.95
CA PHE A 397 -13.54 -3.87 6.72
C PHE A 397 -13.19 -5.15 5.95
N ILE A 398 -13.35 -5.17 4.64
CA ILE A 398 -12.89 -6.28 3.79
C ILE A 398 -11.37 -6.36 3.84
N SER A 399 -10.68 -5.21 3.81
CA SER A 399 -9.23 -5.12 3.86
C SER A 399 -8.61 -5.61 5.19
N GLU A 400 -9.38 -5.71 6.25
CA GLU A 400 -8.91 -6.31 7.52
C GLU A 400 -8.62 -7.82 7.40
N VAL A 401 -9.26 -8.49 6.43
CA VAL A 401 -9.20 -9.96 6.28
C VAL A 401 -8.60 -10.42 4.96
N MET A 402 -8.34 -9.49 4.04
CA MET A 402 -7.70 -9.80 2.76
C MET A 402 -6.66 -8.74 2.37
N SER A 403 -5.79 -9.08 1.43
CA SER A 403 -4.78 -8.13 0.93
C SER A 403 -5.41 -6.91 0.28
N ASN A 404 -4.95 -5.72 0.66
CA ASN A 404 -5.36 -4.43 0.10
C ASN A 404 -5.23 -4.39 -1.43
N VAL A 405 -4.14 -4.95 -1.96
CA VAL A 405 -3.88 -4.97 -3.41
C VAL A 405 -4.86 -5.88 -4.13
N ALA A 406 -5.04 -7.12 -3.62
CA ALA A 406 -5.99 -8.06 -4.19
C ALA A 406 -7.41 -7.49 -4.16
N GLN A 407 -7.79 -6.84 -3.07
CA GLN A 407 -9.07 -6.18 -2.94
C GLN A 407 -9.27 -5.13 -4.04
N VAL A 408 -8.33 -4.21 -4.21
CA VAL A 408 -8.48 -3.13 -5.20
C VAL A 408 -8.54 -3.70 -6.61
N ILE A 409 -7.73 -4.69 -6.95
CA ILE A 409 -7.75 -5.36 -8.26
C ILE A 409 -9.13 -5.98 -8.54
N VAL A 410 -9.73 -6.62 -7.53
CA VAL A 410 -11.04 -7.28 -7.68
C VAL A 410 -12.19 -6.27 -7.71
N PHE A 411 -12.14 -5.25 -6.85
CA PHE A 411 -13.26 -4.33 -6.69
C PHE A 411 -13.21 -3.12 -7.61
N ALA A 412 -12.06 -2.74 -8.18
CA ALA A 412 -11.99 -1.61 -9.13
C ALA A 412 -12.94 -1.78 -10.34
N PRO A 413 -12.97 -2.94 -11.01
CA PRO A 413 -13.97 -3.18 -12.05
C PRO A 413 -15.40 -3.06 -11.55
N VAL A 414 -15.69 -3.56 -10.36
CA VAL A 414 -17.03 -3.58 -9.77
C VAL A 414 -17.53 -2.16 -9.49
N VAL A 415 -16.76 -1.37 -8.76
CA VAL A 415 -17.16 0.02 -8.41
C VAL A 415 -17.25 0.91 -9.64
N THR A 416 -16.40 0.64 -10.64
CA THR A 416 -16.46 1.34 -11.93
C THR A 416 -17.71 0.95 -12.72
N GLY A 417 -18.09 -0.34 -12.73
CA GLY A 417 -19.36 -0.78 -13.33
C GLY A 417 -20.59 -0.16 -12.67
N ILE A 418 -20.55 0.05 -11.35
CA ILE A 418 -21.60 0.77 -10.63
C ILE A 418 -21.64 2.24 -11.09
N ALA A 419 -20.48 2.91 -11.15
CA ALA A 419 -20.38 4.30 -11.59
C ALA A 419 -20.93 4.49 -13.01
N ASP A 420 -20.54 3.59 -13.93
CA ASP A 420 -21.03 3.59 -15.32
C ASP A 420 -22.55 3.42 -15.36
N ALA A 421 -23.12 2.49 -14.57
CA ALA A 421 -24.55 2.20 -14.54
C ALA A 421 -25.40 3.37 -14.04
N ILE A 422 -24.88 4.19 -13.12
CA ILE A 422 -25.57 5.38 -12.59
C ILE A 422 -25.06 6.70 -13.21
N GLN A 423 -24.20 6.60 -14.23
CA GLN A 423 -23.66 7.73 -15.00
C GLN A 423 -22.94 8.79 -14.15
N ILE A 424 -22.10 8.36 -13.21
CA ILE A 424 -21.22 9.24 -12.44
C ILE A 424 -19.76 8.97 -12.79
N ASP A 425 -18.88 9.92 -12.42
CA ASP A 425 -17.45 9.74 -12.60
C ASP A 425 -16.94 8.56 -11.74
N PRO A 426 -16.26 7.57 -12.34
CA PRO A 426 -15.76 6.40 -11.64
C PRO A 426 -14.74 6.73 -10.55
N LEU A 427 -14.06 7.88 -10.61
CA LEU A 427 -13.14 8.34 -9.58
C LEU A 427 -13.83 8.58 -8.24
N LEU A 428 -15.12 8.99 -8.27
CA LEU A 428 -15.91 9.25 -7.06
C LEU A 428 -16.17 7.99 -6.22
N LEU A 429 -16.11 6.81 -6.81
CA LEU A 429 -16.29 5.54 -6.10
C LEU A 429 -14.96 4.80 -5.93
N GLY A 430 -14.08 4.87 -6.90
CA GLY A 430 -12.84 4.09 -6.90
C GLY A 430 -11.74 4.69 -6.03
N ILE A 431 -11.61 6.01 -5.95
CA ILE A 431 -10.66 6.64 -5.02
C ILE A 431 -11.00 6.31 -3.57
N PRO A 432 -12.25 6.52 -3.06
CA PRO A 432 -12.56 6.14 -1.69
C PRO A 432 -12.41 4.64 -1.41
N MET A 433 -12.75 3.77 -2.36
CA MET A 433 -12.48 2.33 -2.24
C MET A 433 -10.99 2.05 -2.04
N THR A 434 -10.13 2.65 -2.86
CA THR A 434 -8.69 2.43 -2.86
C THR A 434 -8.02 2.96 -1.59
N LEU A 435 -8.38 4.19 -1.16
CA LEU A 435 -7.85 4.78 0.06
C LEU A 435 -8.29 3.98 1.29
N ALA A 436 -9.57 3.61 1.36
CA ALA A 436 -10.12 2.83 2.46
C ALA A 436 -9.45 1.45 2.57
N ALA A 437 -9.19 0.77 1.43
CA ALA A 437 -8.46 -0.49 1.41
C ALA A 437 -7.07 -0.40 2.08
N SER A 438 -6.40 0.74 1.95
CA SER A 438 -5.07 0.96 2.52
C SER A 438 -5.10 1.43 3.98
N CYS A 439 -6.27 1.75 4.54
CA CYS A 439 -6.42 2.28 5.89
C CYS A 439 -6.79 1.25 6.96
N ALA A 440 -6.90 -0.04 6.62
CA ALA A 440 -7.22 -1.12 7.56
C ALA A 440 -6.22 -1.19 8.71
N SER A 441 -6.68 -1.02 9.96
CA SER A 441 -5.83 -0.82 11.13
C SER A 441 -6.15 -1.75 12.31
N MET A 442 -7.21 -2.57 12.25
CA MET A 442 -7.67 -3.36 13.40
C MET A 442 -6.91 -4.65 13.59
N MET A 443 -6.64 -5.37 12.49
CA MET A 443 -6.12 -6.73 12.56
C MET A 443 -4.62 -6.79 12.30
N PRO A 444 -3.86 -7.63 13.04
CA PRO A 444 -2.44 -7.84 12.76
C PRO A 444 -2.19 -8.39 11.35
N MET A 445 -3.12 -9.19 10.83
CA MET A 445 -3.02 -9.80 9.50
C MET A 445 -3.49 -8.88 8.37
N GLY A 446 -4.17 -7.78 8.67
CA GLY A 446 -4.72 -6.86 7.66
C GLY A 446 -3.64 -6.25 6.76
N THR A 447 -2.48 -5.93 7.33
CA THR A 447 -1.33 -5.42 6.56
C THR A 447 -0.01 -5.97 7.09
N PRO A 448 1.05 -6.13 6.26
CA PRO A 448 2.37 -6.52 6.73
C PRO A 448 2.94 -5.58 7.82
N PRO A 449 2.80 -4.25 7.76
CA PRO A 449 3.15 -3.34 8.84
C PRO A 449 2.54 -3.72 10.19
N ASN A 450 1.25 -4.03 10.21
CA ASN A 450 0.53 -4.44 11.42
C ASN A 450 1.13 -5.72 12.01
N ALA A 451 1.41 -6.73 11.17
CA ALA A 451 2.01 -7.98 11.58
C ALA A 451 3.42 -7.80 12.20
N ILE A 452 4.25 -6.96 11.57
CA ILE A 452 5.62 -6.66 12.03
C ILE A 452 5.58 -6.07 13.44
N VAL A 453 4.81 -5.02 13.66
CA VAL A 453 4.78 -4.36 14.98
C VAL A 453 4.09 -5.23 16.04
N PHE A 454 3.10 -6.02 15.66
CA PHE A 454 2.43 -6.96 16.56
C PHE A 454 3.40 -8.05 17.07
N SER A 455 4.32 -8.51 16.24
CA SER A 455 5.35 -9.49 16.60
C SER A 455 6.34 -8.98 17.66
N SER A 456 6.40 -7.67 17.91
CA SER A 456 7.26 -7.05 18.94
C SER A 456 6.94 -7.49 20.37
N GLY A 457 5.73 -8.00 20.63
CA GLY A 457 5.24 -8.35 21.97
C GLY A 457 4.81 -7.14 22.81
N HIS A 458 4.96 -5.92 22.33
CA HIS A 458 4.51 -4.69 23.02
C HIS A 458 3.02 -4.39 22.82
N ILE A 459 2.37 -5.04 21.84
CA ILE A 459 0.98 -4.82 21.46
C ILE A 459 0.12 -6.02 21.86
N LYS A 460 -0.95 -5.80 22.62
CA LYS A 460 -1.99 -6.80 22.81
C LYS A 460 -3.05 -6.65 21.71
N LEU A 461 -3.59 -7.77 21.24
CA LEU A 461 -4.64 -7.76 20.20
C LEU A 461 -5.81 -6.82 20.55
N LYS A 462 -6.24 -6.83 21.82
CA LYS A 462 -7.32 -5.96 22.29
C LYS A 462 -7.02 -4.47 22.13
N ASP A 463 -5.78 -4.06 22.35
CA ASP A 463 -5.37 -2.66 22.23
C ASP A 463 -5.31 -2.23 20.76
N MET A 464 -4.79 -3.12 19.90
CA MET A 464 -4.77 -2.90 18.47
C MET A 464 -6.19 -2.82 17.87
N LEU A 465 -7.08 -3.74 18.25
CA LEU A 465 -8.48 -3.73 17.81
C LEU A 465 -9.18 -2.42 18.22
N LYS A 466 -8.98 -1.95 19.44
CA LYS A 466 -9.61 -0.70 19.92
C LYS A 466 -9.10 0.53 19.19
N ALA A 467 -7.77 0.68 19.09
CA ALA A 467 -7.16 1.81 18.40
C ALA A 467 -7.47 1.78 16.91
N GLY A 468 -7.36 0.60 16.30
CA GLY A 468 -7.66 0.39 14.88
C GLY A 468 -9.11 0.65 14.52
N PHE A 469 -10.06 0.24 15.36
CA PHE A 469 -11.48 0.52 15.12
C PHE A 469 -11.77 2.04 15.10
N ILE A 470 -11.20 2.79 16.04
CA ILE A 470 -11.35 4.26 16.06
C ILE A 470 -10.69 4.87 14.80
N MET A 471 -9.49 4.41 14.44
CA MET A 471 -8.83 4.89 13.25
C MET A 471 -9.58 4.53 11.97
N ASN A 472 -10.19 3.34 11.88
CA ASN A 472 -11.02 2.95 10.75
C ASN A 472 -12.23 3.89 10.59
N ILE A 473 -12.92 4.24 11.68
CA ILE A 473 -14.05 5.19 11.64
C ILE A 473 -13.58 6.58 11.20
N ILE A 474 -12.47 7.08 11.76
CA ILE A 474 -11.90 8.37 11.35
C ILE A 474 -11.49 8.33 9.87
N SER A 475 -10.88 7.25 9.42
CA SER A 475 -10.48 7.08 8.01
C SER A 475 -11.69 7.11 7.08
N ILE A 476 -12.77 6.38 7.41
CA ILE A 476 -14.01 6.40 6.64
C ILE A 476 -14.56 7.83 6.51
N LEU A 477 -14.62 8.56 7.63
CA LEU A 477 -15.15 9.93 7.64
C LEU A 477 -14.26 10.89 6.83
N LEU A 478 -12.94 10.84 7.00
CA LEU A 478 -12.02 11.71 6.27
C LEU A 478 -12.00 11.40 4.76
N ILE A 479 -12.01 10.12 4.40
CA ILE A 479 -12.07 9.68 3.00
C ILE A 479 -13.41 10.10 2.38
N PHE A 480 -14.52 9.92 3.08
CA PHE A 480 -15.83 10.36 2.63
C PHE A 480 -15.86 11.87 2.39
N LEU A 481 -15.42 12.67 3.35
CA LEU A 481 -15.39 14.13 3.23
C LEU A 481 -14.48 14.60 2.07
N ALA A 482 -13.30 14.00 1.96
CA ALA A 482 -12.39 14.32 0.87
C ALA A 482 -12.96 13.95 -0.50
N THR A 483 -13.57 12.77 -0.62
CA THR A 483 -14.17 12.35 -1.88
C THR A 483 -15.39 13.19 -2.26
N TYR A 484 -16.21 13.52 -1.29
CA TYR A 484 -17.46 14.24 -1.57
C TYR A 484 -17.24 15.73 -1.84
N PHE A 485 -16.28 16.38 -1.14
CA PHE A 485 -16.06 17.82 -1.23
C PHE A 485 -14.77 18.18 -1.97
N LEU A 486 -13.65 17.52 -1.69
CA LEU A 486 -12.33 17.90 -2.22
C LEU A 486 -12.11 17.33 -3.63
N LEU A 487 -12.51 16.10 -3.90
CA LEU A 487 -12.25 15.46 -5.19
C LEU A 487 -12.92 16.20 -6.37
N PRO A 488 -14.20 16.61 -6.32
CA PRO A 488 -14.81 17.37 -7.40
C PRO A 488 -14.12 18.72 -7.64
N LEU A 489 -13.70 19.41 -6.56
CA LEU A 489 -12.96 20.67 -6.66
C LEU A 489 -11.58 20.45 -7.29
N ALA A 490 -10.88 19.40 -6.89
CA ALA A 490 -9.58 19.06 -7.46
C ALA A 490 -9.68 18.70 -8.94
N MET A 491 -10.69 17.95 -9.36
CA MET A 491 -10.97 17.63 -10.76
C MET A 491 -11.22 18.87 -11.60
N ALA A 492 -11.98 19.84 -11.08
CA ALA A 492 -12.26 21.11 -11.75
C ALA A 492 -11.00 21.99 -11.90
N VAL A 493 -10.13 22.02 -10.89
CA VAL A 493 -8.89 22.83 -10.89
C VAL A 493 -7.82 22.22 -11.81
N ILE A 494 -7.74 20.90 -11.86
CA ILE A 494 -6.73 20.17 -12.67
C ILE A 494 -7.13 20.19 -14.16
N GLY A 495 -8.32 20.67 -14.50
CA GLY A 495 -8.80 20.77 -15.89
C GLY A 495 -9.11 19.40 -16.52
N GLN A 496 -9.35 18.41 -15.70
CA GLN A 496 -9.70 17.06 -16.10
C GLN A 496 -11.23 16.94 -16.08
N ARG A 497 -11.84 17.27 -17.22
CA ARG A 497 -13.22 17.34 -17.69
C ARG A 497 -13.95 18.65 -17.48
#